data_dcb0f0d8393c78af80c35bb11dd43871
#
_entry.id   dcb0f0d8393c78af80c35bb11dd43871
#
_cell.length_a   1.000
_cell.length_b   1.000
_cell.length_c   1.000
_cell.angle_alpha   90.00
_cell.angle_beta   90.00
_cell.angle_gamma   90.00
#
_symmetry.space_group_name_H-M   'P 1'
#
loop_
_entity.id
_entity.type
_entity.pdbx_description
1 polymer ?
#
loop_
_entity_poly.entity_id
_entity_poly.type
_entity_poly.pdbx_seq_one_letter_code
_entity_poly.pdbx_strand_id
1 'polypeptide(L)'
;MDYFKHKSINKLRAIEHTKEVSMKYYKQIVFSIENATVYDEEACRKLLDRSITRPDDFTRVVKFEKSNTVDALFESKKKGKRIAVLNFASFKNPGGMFMEGSSAQEEHLCHESTLYPVLESFDNSFYEYNREHKNKSLYRNRCLYTPDIVFTNSKGKERMADVITIAAPNAGAARKNGVSEDIIEATMAERIKIIYEIAVDKKIDILILGAFGCGVFKNDPYVTAKQFAEIGSSYFGNVLVFAIPDDKHFDIFRNIISNYFFTDGFEVLLDELKPGTNLEIGEF
;
A
#
# COMPACT_ATOMS: atom_id res chain seq x y z
N MET A 1 -26.42 11.06 -7.61
CA MET A 1 -26.24 11.83 -6.35
C MET A 1 -25.13 12.83 -6.61
N ASP A 2 -25.32 14.11 -6.25
CA ASP A 2 -24.38 15.17 -6.58
C ASP A 2 -23.03 14.95 -5.88
N TYR A 3 -21.90 15.12 -6.59
CA TYR A 3 -20.53 14.96 -6.10
C TYR A 3 -20.30 15.75 -4.80
N PHE A 4 -20.77 17.00 -4.74
CA PHE A 4 -20.64 17.85 -3.55
C PHE A 4 -21.40 17.31 -2.34
N LYS A 5 -22.55 16.68 -2.54
CA LYS A 5 -23.35 16.05 -1.47
C LYS A 5 -22.62 14.83 -0.90
N HIS A 6 -22.03 14.01 -1.75
CA HIS A 6 -21.19 12.87 -1.32
C HIS A 6 -19.99 13.32 -0.49
N LYS A 7 -19.28 14.34 -0.97
CA LYS A 7 -18.11 14.88 -0.26
C LYS A 7 -18.48 15.43 1.12
N SER A 8 -19.60 16.14 1.24
CA SER A 8 -20.08 16.66 2.53
C SER A 8 -20.45 15.53 3.50
N ILE A 9 -21.09 14.47 3.03
CA ILE A 9 -21.45 13.30 3.85
C ILE A 9 -20.17 12.61 4.34
N ASN A 10 -19.20 12.36 3.47
CA ASN A 10 -17.94 11.74 3.84
C ASN A 10 -17.15 12.57 4.86
N LYS A 11 -17.18 13.90 4.74
CA LYS A 11 -16.56 14.80 5.72
C LYS A 11 -17.17 14.64 7.11
N LEU A 12 -18.49 14.64 7.22
CA LEU A 12 -19.17 14.41 8.50
C LEU A 12 -18.84 13.02 9.06
N ARG A 13 -18.89 11.99 8.22
CA ARG A 13 -18.50 10.63 8.60
C ARG A 13 -17.05 10.56 9.09
N ALA A 14 -16.12 11.27 8.46
CA ALA A 14 -14.72 11.30 8.89
C ALA A 14 -14.56 11.91 10.30
N ILE A 15 -15.26 13.01 10.58
CA ILE A 15 -15.23 13.67 11.89
C ILE A 15 -15.81 12.76 12.97
N GLU A 16 -16.98 12.17 12.73
CA GLU A 16 -17.65 11.27 13.68
C GLU A 16 -16.81 10.02 13.93
N HIS A 17 -16.32 9.38 12.86
CA HIS A 17 -15.44 8.21 12.95
C HIS A 17 -14.18 8.50 13.76
N THR A 18 -13.47 9.60 13.45
CA THR A 18 -12.25 9.97 14.18
C THR A 18 -12.52 10.13 15.67
N LYS A 19 -13.61 10.80 16.04
CA LYS A 19 -14.00 10.96 17.44
C LYS A 19 -14.29 9.61 18.11
N GLU A 20 -15.08 8.77 17.46
CA GLU A 20 -15.45 7.45 17.98
C GLU A 20 -14.23 6.55 18.19
N VAL A 21 -13.38 6.38 17.17
CA VAL A 21 -12.20 5.50 17.28
C VAL A 21 -11.18 6.03 18.28
N SER A 22 -10.99 7.36 18.36
CA SER A 22 -10.07 7.97 19.34
C SER A 22 -10.51 7.73 20.78
N MET A 23 -11.81 7.67 21.04
CA MET A 23 -12.33 7.33 22.37
C MET A 23 -12.26 5.83 22.64
N LYS A 24 -12.73 5.01 21.69
CA LYS A 24 -12.83 3.56 21.85
C LYS A 24 -11.47 2.87 21.91
N TYR A 25 -10.52 3.28 21.09
CA TYR A 25 -9.23 2.63 20.93
C TYR A 25 -8.04 3.47 21.43
N TYR A 26 -8.27 4.38 22.37
CA TYR A 26 -7.24 5.30 22.86
C TYR A 26 -5.91 4.62 23.19
N LYS A 27 -5.94 3.54 23.98
CA LYS A 27 -4.74 2.80 24.39
C LYS A 27 -4.00 2.19 23.17
N GLN A 28 -4.76 1.67 22.21
CA GLN A 28 -4.18 1.07 21.00
C GLN A 28 -3.58 2.13 20.09
N ILE A 29 -4.23 3.29 19.95
CA ILE A 29 -3.69 4.43 19.20
C ILE A 29 -2.38 4.90 19.82
N VAL A 30 -2.33 5.08 21.14
CA VAL A 30 -1.10 5.44 21.86
C VAL A 30 0.00 4.40 21.62
N PHE A 31 -0.32 3.11 21.75
CA PHE A 31 0.63 2.04 21.46
C PHE A 31 1.17 2.10 20.04
N SER A 32 0.30 2.29 19.04
CA SER A 32 0.72 2.39 17.64
C SER A 32 1.63 3.60 17.39
N ILE A 33 1.36 4.73 18.03
CA ILE A 33 2.19 5.96 17.95
C ILE A 33 3.56 5.73 18.58
N GLU A 34 3.61 5.21 19.80
CA GLU A 34 4.86 5.00 20.56
C GLU A 34 5.78 3.95 19.90
N ASN A 35 5.21 2.98 19.18
CA ASN A 35 5.95 1.91 18.49
C ASN A 35 6.11 2.14 16.98
N ALA A 36 5.69 3.29 16.48
CA ALA A 36 5.89 3.67 15.08
C ALA A 36 7.38 3.87 14.76
N THR A 37 7.72 3.68 13.50
CA THR A 37 9.07 3.93 13.00
C THR A 37 9.01 4.90 11.83
N VAL A 38 9.64 6.07 11.97
CA VAL A 38 9.86 7.00 10.87
C VAL A 38 11.14 6.58 10.14
N TYR A 39 11.01 6.19 8.89
CA TYR A 39 12.14 6.01 7.98
C TYR A 39 12.33 7.34 7.23
N ASP A 40 13.32 8.11 7.65
CA ASP A 40 13.75 9.32 6.94
C ASP A 40 14.55 8.99 5.67
N GLU A 41 15.05 9.99 4.96
CA GLU A 41 15.82 9.78 3.73
C GLU A 41 17.07 8.94 3.95
N GLU A 42 17.77 9.09 5.09
CA GLU A 42 18.98 8.33 5.40
C GLU A 42 18.63 6.88 5.72
N ALA A 43 17.61 6.64 6.52
CA ALA A 43 17.12 5.29 6.81
C ALA A 43 16.65 4.58 5.54
N CYS A 44 15.89 5.27 4.67
CA CYS A 44 15.47 4.71 3.39
C CYS A 44 16.67 4.42 2.47
N ARG A 45 17.69 5.27 2.42
CA ARG A 45 18.92 5.02 1.67
C ARG A 45 19.62 3.75 2.16
N LYS A 46 19.75 3.57 3.48
CA LYS A 46 20.31 2.35 4.05
C LYS A 46 19.52 1.09 3.66
N LEU A 47 18.18 1.19 3.55
CA LEU A 47 17.37 0.09 3.04
C LEU A 47 17.66 -0.18 1.56
N LEU A 48 17.79 0.86 0.73
CA LEU A 48 18.09 0.72 -0.70
C LEU A 48 19.48 0.15 -0.98
N ASP A 49 20.46 0.39 -0.08
CA ASP A 49 21.83 -0.13 -0.20
C ASP A 49 21.96 -1.62 0.21
N ARG A 50 20.89 -2.22 0.78
CA ARG A 50 20.94 -3.63 1.20
C ARG A 50 21.00 -4.55 -0.01
N SER A 51 21.92 -5.53 0.05
CA SER A 51 21.95 -6.66 -0.85
C SER A 51 21.10 -7.79 -0.26
N ILE A 52 20.12 -8.27 -1.02
CA ILE A 52 19.30 -9.39 -0.56
C ILE A 52 19.93 -10.67 -1.08
N THR A 53 20.37 -11.52 -0.15
CA THR A 53 20.77 -12.90 -0.46
C THR A 53 19.56 -13.80 -0.35
N ARG A 54 19.23 -14.50 -1.44
CA ARG A 54 18.16 -15.50 -1.47
C ARG A 54 18.54 -16.72 -0.64
N PRO A 55 17.67 -17.26 0.23
CA PRO A 55 17.73 -18.67 0.61
C PRO A 55 17.19 -19.53 -0.55
N ASP A 56 17.85 -20.66 -0.81
CA ASP A 56 17.56 -21.51 -1.97
C ASP A 56 16.19 -22.24 -1.92
N ASP A 57 15.48 -22.22 -0.81
CA ASP A 57 14.34 -23.11 -0.51
C ASP A 57 13.06 -22.36 -0.10
N PHE A 58 12.55 -21.41 -0.93
CA PHE A 58 11.39 -20.63 -0.54
C PHE A 58 10.22 -20.72 -1.52
N THR A 59 9.08 -21.24 -1.00
CA THR A 59 7.78 -21.17 -1.68
C THR A 59 7.20 -19.76 -1.51
N ARG A 60 6.95 -19.06 -2.60
CA ARG A 60 6.27 -17.77 -2.63
C ARG A 60 4.81 -17.96 -2.96
N VAL A 61 3.95 -17.21 -2.30
CA VAL A 61 2.53 -17.21 -2.59
C VAL A 61 2.14 -15.80 -3.01
N VAL A 62 1.70 -15.64 -4.23
CA VAL A 62 1.10 -14.39 -4.73
C VAL A 62 -0.38 -14.62 -4.97
N LYS A 63 -1.21 -13.75 -4.39
CA LYS A 63 -2.66 -13.77 -4.53
C LYS A 63 -3.16 -12.48 -5.14
N PHE A 64 -4.23 -12.58 -5.92
CA PHE A 64 -4.92 -11.44 -6.50
C PHE A 64 -6.37 -11.44 -6.02
N GLU A 65 -6.77 -10.35 -5.38
CA GLU A 65 -8.12 -10.17 -4.89
C GLU A 65 -8.78 -8.94 -5.53
N LYS A 66 -9.92 -9.16 -6.19
CA LYS A 66 -10.71 -8.09 -6.79
C LYS A 66 -11.55 -7.41 -5.71
N SER A 67 -10.86 -6.81 -4.75
CA SER A 67 -11.45 -6.20 -3.57
C SER A 67 -10.63 -4.98 -3.13
N ASN A 68 -11.15 -4.20 -2.21
CA ASN A 68 -10.37 -3.17 -1.54
C ASN A 68 -9.42 -3.78 -0.48
N THR A 69 -8.48 -2.98 -0.01
CA THR A 69 -7.43 -3.40 0.94
C THR A 69 -8.00 -3.93 2.27
N VAL A 70 -9.09 -3.34 2.77
CA VAL A 70 -9.69 -3.75 4.04
C VAL A 70 -10.39 -5.10 3.89
N ASP A 71 -11.14 -5.31 2.82
CA ASP A 71 -11.77 -6.60 2.55
C ASP A 71 -10.72 -7.71 2.40
N ALA A 72 -9.64 -7.47 1.65
CA ALA A 72 -8.52 -8.39 1.51
C ALA A 72 -7.84 -8.69 2.87
N LEU A 73 -7.71 -7.69 3.74
CA LEU A 73 -7.21 -7.90 5.09
C LEU A 73 -8.09 -8.90 5.85
N PHE A 74 -9.42 -8.77 5.79
CA PHE A 74 -10.34 -9.66 6.50
C PHE A 74 -10.45 -11.05 5.88
N GLU A 75 -10.21 -11.22 4.58
CA GLU A 75 -10.15 -12.53 3.90
C GLU A 75 -8.84 -13.29 4.18
N SER A 76 -7.77 -12.61 4.56
CA SER A 76 -6.47 -13.21 4.89
C SER A 76 -6.51 -14.04 6.17
N LYS A 77 -6.94 -15.32 6.11
CA LYS A 77 -7.35 -16.17 7.26
C LYS A 77 -6.21 -16.82 8.09
N LYS A 78 -4.97 -16.40 7.98
CA LYS A 78 -3.87 -17.07 8.70
C LYS A 78 -3.74 -16.57 10.15
N LYS A 79 -4.22 -17.35 11.12
CA LYS A 79 -4.10 -17.08 12.57
C LYS A 79 -2.61 -17.04 12.99
N GLY A 80 -2.24 -16.05 13.80
CA GLY A 80 -0.88 -15.91 14.33
C GLY A 80 0.15 -15.36 13.32
N LYS A 81 -0.30 -14.90 12.15
CA LYS A 81 0.55 -14.27 11.15
C LYS A 81 0.52 -12.75 11.26
N ARG A 82 1.70 -12.12 11.12
CA ARG A 82 1.84 -10.68 11.08
C ARG A 82 1.47 -10.17 9.70
N ILE A 83 0.50 -9.27 9.63
CA ILE A 83 -0.03 -8.73 8.38
C ILE A 83 0.30 -7.25 8.32
N ALA A 84 0.79 -6.78 7.18
CA ALA A 84 0.88 -5.36 6.88
C ALA A 84 0.06 -5.00 5.64
N VAL A 85 -0.51 -3.81 5.66
CA VAL A 85 -1.16 -3.20 4.49
C VAL A 85 -0.36 -2.01 4.00
N LEU A 86 -0.27 -1.85 2.69
CA LEU A 86 0.32 -0.67 2.08
C LEU A 86 -0.72 0.45 2.04
N ASN A 87 -0.42 1.59 2.67
CA ASN A 87 -1.16 2.83 2.53
C ASN A 87 -0.61 3.64 1.36
N PHE A 88 -1.44 3.92 0.35
CA PHE A 88 -1.09 4.73 -0.84
C PHE A 88 -1.14 6.22 -0.47
N ALA A 89 -0.17 6.62 0.32
CA ALA A 89 -0.23 7.83 1.10
C ALA A 89 -0.17 9.13 0.28
N SER A 90 -0.84 10.12 0.77
CA SER A 90 -0.48 11.51 0.50
C SER A 90 0.90 11.81 1.09
N PHE A 91 1.76 12.45 0.31
CA PHE A 91 3.08 12.86 0.81
C PHE A 91 3.00 14.01 1.84
N LYS A 92 1.95 14.83 1.77
CA LYS A 92 1.84 16.10 2.48
C LYS A 92 0.87 16.12 3.65
N ASN A 93 -0.17 15.31 3.58
CA ASN A 93 -1.29 15.39 4.50
C ASN A 93 -1.54 14.04 5.14
N PRO A 94 -1.59 13.94 6.48
CA PRO A 94 -1.97 12.71 7.16
C PRO A 94 -3.37 12.29 6.73
N GLY A 95 -3.51 11.03 6.27
CA GLY A 95 -4.77 10.52 5.77
C GLY A 95 -5.29 11.19 4.49
N GLY A 96 -4.41 11.84 3.72
CA GLY A 96 -4.79 12.46 2.46
C GLY A 96 -5.76 13.63 2.63
N MET A 97 -6.92 13.50 2.00
CA MET A 97 -8.04 14.44 2.10
C MET A 97 -9.25 13.80 2.82
N PHE A 98 -8.98 12.92 3.79
CA PHE A 98 -9.98 12.21 4.58
C PHE A 98 -10.93 13.18 5.27
N MET A 99 -10.40 14.15 6.02
CA MET A 99 -11.18 15.17 6.71
C MET A 99 -11.90 16.15 5.77
N GLU A 100 -11.56 16.13 4.49
CA GLU A 100 -12.23 16.89 3.43
C GLU A 100 -13.22 16.04 2.61
N GLY A 101 -13.41 14.76 2.96
CA GLY A 101 -14.41 13.87 2.38
C GLY A 101 -14.02 13.24 1.05
N SER A 102 -12.74 13.13 0.74
CA SER A 102 -12.26 12.31 -0.38
C SER A 102 -12.42 10.82 -0.09
N SER A 103 -12.27 9.97 -1.12
CA SER A 103 -12.56 8.54 -1.04
C SER A 103 -11.59 7.67 -1.86
N ALA A 104 -10.30 8.03 -1.91
CA ALA A 104 -9.27 7.17 -2.46
C ALA A 104 -8.85 6.08 -1.44
N GLN A 105 -7.84 5.28 -1.75
CA GLN A 105 -7.44 4.14 -0.93
C GLN A 105 -7.02 4.55 0.50
N GLU A 106 -6.21 5.62 0.66
CA GLU A 106 -5.81 6.11 1.98
C GLU A 106 -7.00 6.56 2.82
N GLU A 107 -7.91 7.34 2.22
CA GLU A 107 -9.13 7.79 2.91
C GLU A 107 -10.04 6.61 3.30
N HIS A 108 -10.11 5.58 2.45
CA HIS A 108 -10.85 4.37 2.76
C HIS A 108 -10.24 3.63 3.96
N LEU A 109 -8.91 3.47 4.02
CA LEU A 109 -8.24 2.92 5.19
C LEU A 109 -8.56 3.72 6.46
N CYS A 110 -8.54 5.05 6.37
CA CYS A 110 -8.88 5.94 7.49
C CYS A 110 -10.33 5.79 7.96
N HIS A 111 -11.29 5.55 7.05
CA HIS A 111 -12.69 5.32 7.39
C HIS A 111 -12.97 4.00 8.09
N GLU A 112 -12.11 3.01 7.90
CA GLU A 112 -12.31 1.64 8.38
C GLU A 112 -11.29 1.26 9.47
N SER A 113 -10.59 2.26 10.08
CA SER A 113 -9.55 1.96 11.06
C SER A 113 -9.21 3.12 12.01
N THR A 114 -8.28 2.85 12.93
CA THR A 114 -7.64 3.86 13.80
C THR A 114 -6.48 4.58 13.12
N LEU A 115 -6.31 4.47 11.81
CA LEU A 115 -5.13 4.97 11.10
C LEU A 115 -5.03 6.50 11.16
N TYR A 116 -6.13 7.23 10.90
CA TYR A 116 -6.10 8.69 10.82
C TYR A 116 -5.55 9.37 12.09
N PRO A 117 -6.06 9.12 13.31
CA PRO A 117 -5.51 9.76 14.50
C PRO A 117 -4.04 9.36 14.77
N VAL A 118 -3.59 8.20 14.34
CA VAL A 118 -2.18 7.83 14.39
C VAL A 118 -1.36 8.67 13.42
N LEU A 119 -1.76 8.77 12.15
CA LEU A 119 -1.05 9.59 11.14
C LEU A 119 -1.01 11.07 11.52
N GLU A 120 -2.13 11.60 12.05
CA GLU A 120 -2.23 13.00 12.47
C GLU A 120 -1.21 13.35 13.57
N SER A 121 -0.88 12.42 14.46
CA SER A 121 0.14 12.63 15.48
C SER A 121 1.56 12.86 14.93
N PHE A 122 1.80 12.48 13.67
CA PHE A 122 3.06 12.69 12.96
C PHE A 122 3.06 13.94 12.06
N ASP A 123 2.08 14.83 12.18
CA ASP A 123 1.99 16.02 11.30
C ASP A 123 3.26 16.86 11.36
N ASN A 124 3.76 17.16 12.54
CA ASN A 124 4.95 18.00 12.73
C ASN A 124 6.26 17.21 12.46
N SER A 125 6.35 15.94 12.84
CA SER A 125 7.60 15.16 12.77
C SER A 125 7.85 14.51 11.42
N PHE A 126 6.79 14.27 10.62
CA PHE A 126 6.89 13.59 9.33
C PHE A 126 6.34 14.42 8.18
N TYR A 127 5.09 14.90 8.27
CA TYR A 127 4.42 15.58 7.15
C TYR A 127 4.87 17.01 6.95
N GLU A 128 5.26 17.74 7.99
CA GLU A 128 5.79 19.12 7.87
C GLU A 128 7.04 19.15 6.99
N TYR A 129 8.02 18.30 7.27
CA TYR A 129 9.19 18.13 6.41
C TYR A 129 8.82 17.79 4.96
N ASN A 130 7.88 16.89 4.77
CA ASN A 130 7.43 16.46 3.46
C ASN A 130 6.80 17.63 2.66
N ARG A 131 6.05 18.53 3.32
CA ARG A 131 5.45 19.70 2.67
C ARG A 131 6.50 20.65 2.06
N GLU A 132 7.66 20.74 2.67
CA GLU A 132 8.77 21.58 2.23
C GLU A 132 9.65 20.91 1.15
N HIS A 133 9.72 19.57 1.13
CA HIS A 133 10.66 18.80 0.32
C HIS A 133 10.01 17.99 -0.81
N LYS A 134 9.23 18.64 -1.66
CA LYS A 134 8.39 17.98 -2.70
C LYS A 134 9.17 17.40 -3.88
N ASN A 135 10.43 17.80 -4.10
CA ASN A 135 11.30 17.26 -5.16
C ASN A 135 10.59 17.16 -6.54
N LYS A 136 10.10 18.28 -7.07
CA LYS A 136 9.34 18.34 -8.34
C LYS A 136 8.17 17.32 -8.43
N SER A 137 7.56 17.02 -7.30
CA SER A 137 6.48 16.03 -7.15
C SER A 137 6.91 14.55 -7.28
N LEU A 138 8.19 14.25 -7.35
CA LEU A 138 8.73 12.90 -7.15
C LEU A 138 8.66 12.50 -5.68
N TYR A 139 8.68 13.49 -4.80
CA TYR A 139 8.77 13.35 -3.36
C TYR A 139 10.11 12.76 -2.89
N ARG A 140 10.36 12.78 -1.59
CA ARG A 140 11.55 12.18 -1.00
C ARG A 140 11.28 10.75 -0.56
N ASN A 141 12.31 9.92 -0.48
CA ASN A 141 12.24 8.58 0.07
C ASN A 141 12.02 8.66 1.59
N ARG A 142 10.79 8.68 2.01
CA ARG A 142 10.37 8.70 3.42
C ARG A 142 9.18 7.80 3.62
N CYS A 143 9.16 7.07 4.71
CA CYS A 143 8.10 6.14 5.05
C CYS A 143 7.79 6.21 6.54
N LEU A 144 6.54 6.01 6.90
CA LEU A 144 6.09 5.81 8.26
C LEU A 144 5.54 4.37 8.40
N TYR A 145 6.10 3.61 9.31
CA TYR A 145 5.57 2.31 9.69
C TYR A 145 4.85 2.43 11.02
N THR A 146 3.59 2.00 11.06
CA THR A 146 2.74 2.03 12.26
C THR A 146 2.22 0.63 12.56
N PRO A 147 2.60 0.01 13.70
CA PRO A 147 2.15 -1.33 14.06
C PRO A 147 0.73 -1.31 14.63
N ASP A 148 0.07 -2.45 14.53
CA ASP A 148 -1.16 -2.79 15.25
C ASP A 148 -2.31 -1.78 15.10
N ILE A 149 -2.52 -1.26 13.90
CA ILE A 149 -3.70 -0.44 13.57
C ILE A 149 -4.94 -1.33 13.63
N VAL A 150 -5.97 -0.88 14.33
CA VAL A 150 -7.24 -1.60 14.43
C VAL A 150 -8.11 -1.26 13.23
N PHE A 151 -8.43 -2.27 12.44
CA PHE A 151 -9.37 -2.19 11.32
C PHE A 151 -10.71 -2.79 11.72
N THR A 152 -11.80 -2.19 11.22
CA THR A 152 -13.17 -2.67 11.44
C THR A 152 -13.85 -2.80 10.09
N ASN A 153 -14.37 -3.98 9.75
CA ASN A 153 -15.11 -4.16 8.51
C ASN A 153 -16.59 -3.78 8.64
N SER A 154 -17.32 -3.80 7.53
CA SER A 154 -18.76 -3.45 7.46
C SER A 154 -19.66 -4.33 8.34
N LYS A 155 -19.16 -5.48 8.84
CA LYS A 155 -19.86 -6.39 9.76
C LYS A 155 -19.48 -6.14 11.22
N GLY A 156 -18.71 -5.09 11.52
CA GLY A 156 -18.25 -4.76 12.87
C GLY A 156 -17.19 -5.72 13.43
N LYS A 157 -16.59 -6.58 12.60
CA LYS A 157 -15.44 -7.39 13.02
C LYS A 157 -14.20 -6.53 13.07
N GLU A 158 -13.37 -6.78 14.08
CA GLU A 158 -12.11 -6.09 14.29
C GLU A 158 -10.92 -6.99 13.93
N ARG A 159 -9.86 -6.36 13.39
CA ARG A 159 -8.59 -6.99 13.10
C ARG A 159 -7.46 -5.99 13.20
N MET A 160 -6.35 -6.37 13.80
CA MET A 160 -5.12 -5.57 13.78
C MET A 160 -4.25 -5.94 12.58
N ALA A 161 -3.64 -4.91 11.99
CA ALA A 161 -2.61 -5.05 11.00
C ALA A 161 -1.64 -3.87 11.11
N ASP A 162 -0.40 -4.09 10.68
CA ASP A 162 0.58 -3.03 10.54
C ASP A 162 0.31 -2.22 9.26
N VAL A 163 0.70 -0.95 9.24
CA VAL A 163 0.55 -0.11 8.06
C VAL A 163 1.89 0.46 7.62
N ILE A 164 2.22 0.27 6.36
CA ILE A 164 3.36 0.91 5.69
C ILE A 164 2.82 2.11 4.92
N THR A 165 3.09 3.31 5.42
CA THR A 165 2.62 4.57 4.86
C THR A 165 3.74 5.22 4.03
N ILE A 166 3.62 5.18 2.71
CA ILE A 166 4.60 5.72 1.78
C ILE A 166 3.90 6.32 0.56
N ALA A 167 4.40 7.45 0.05
CA ALA A 167 3.84 8.07 -1.13
C ALA A 167 4.56 7.59 -2.41
N ALA A 168 3.81 7.20 -3.41
CA ALA A 168 4.33 7.05 -4.78
C ALA A 168 4.79 8.41 -5.34
N PRO A 169 5.69 8.47 -6.32
CA PRO A 169 5.90 9.69 -7.09
C PRO A 169 4.58 10.12 -7.74
N ASN A 170 4.27 11.41 -7.69
CA ASN A 170 3.12 11.95 -8.42
C ASN A 170 3.52 12.17 -9.89
N ALA A 171 3.48 11.11 -10.68
CA ALA A 171 3.94 11.11 -12.07
C ALA A 171 3.24 12.18 -12.91
N GLY A 172 1.93 12.38 -12.71
CA GLY A 172 1.18 13.41 -13.43
C GLY A 172 1.65 14.83 -13.15
N ALA A 173 2.05 15.13 -11.91
CA ALA A 173 2.59 16.43 -11.56
C ALA A 173 4.09 16.53 -11.88
N ALA A 174 4.85 15.46 -11.74
CA ALA A 174 6.27 15.41 -12.07
C ALA A 174 6.51 15.69 -13.57
N ARG A 175 5.72 15.09 -14.47
CA ARG A 175 5.73 15.38 -15.92
C ARG A 175 5.50 16.87 -16.19
N LYS A 176 4.54 17.50 -15.53
CA LYS A 176 4.29 18.94 -15.65
C LYS A 176 5.46 19.80 -15.13
N ASN A 177 6.25 19.27 -14.22
CA ASN A 177 7.46 19.90 -13.69
C ASN A 177 8.72 19.56 -14.51
N GLY A 178 8.57 18.96 -15.71
CA GLY A 178 9.65 18.64 -16.63
C GLY A 178 10.52 17.45 -16.23
N VAL A 179 9.99 16.53 -15.41
CA VAL A 179 10.69 15.29 -15.05
C VAL A 179 10.46 14.24 -16.14
N SER A 180 11.53 13.55 -16.56
CA SER A 180 11.47 12.47 -17.56
C SER A 180 10.84 11.20 -16.98
N GLU A 181 10.31 10.33 -17.86
CA GLU A 181 9.71 9.05 -17.45
C GLU A 181 10.74 8.15 -16.73
N ASP A 182 11.97 8.05 -17.24
CA ASP A 182 13.03 7.23 -16.63
C ASP A 182 13.26 7.60 -15.16
N ILE A 183 13.24 8.90 -14.83
CA ILE A 183 13.40 9.37 -13.44
C ILE A 183 12.16 9.02 -12.60
N ILE A 184 10.97 9.14 -13.17
CA ILE A 184 9.71 8.79 -12.49
C ILE A 184 9.68 7.29 -12.18
N GLU A 185 10.00 6.46 -13.16
CA GLU A 185 10.05 5.00 -13.05
C GLU A 185 11.12 4.53 -12.07
N ALA A 186 12.33 5.10 -12.14
CA ALA A 186 13.38 4.81 -11.16
C ALA A 186 12.96 5.16 -9.74
N THR A 187 12.29 6.31 -9.55
CA THR A 187 11.76 6.72 -8.24
C THR A 187 10.68 5.76 -7.75
N MET A 188 9.81 5.24 -8.63
CA MET A 188 8.81 4.23 -8.26
C MET A 188 9.48 2.92 -7.84
N ALA A 189 10.51 2.47 -8.56
CA ALA A 189 11.27 1.27 -8.22
C ALA A 189 11.90 1.38 -6.81
N GLU A 190 12.49 2.53 -6.47
CA GLU A 190 13.00 2.78 -5.12
C GLU A 190 11.89 2.67 -4.06
N ARG A 191 10.69 3.23 -4.31
CA ARG A 191 9.54 3.13 -3.39
C ARG A 191 9.13 1.69 -3.15
N ILE A 192 9.02 0.91 -4.22
CA ILE A 192 8.66 -0.51 -4.16
C ILE A 192 9.73 -1.30 -3.39
N LYS A 193 11.02 -1.04 -3.64
CA LYS A 193 12.10 -1.67 -2.89
C LYS A 193 12.02 -1.34 -1.39
N ILE A 194 11.80 -0.09 -1.01
CA ILE A 194 11.64 0.32 0.39
C ILE A 194 10.46 -0.41 1.05
N ILE A 195 9.33 -0.57 0.37
CA ILE A 195 8.16 -1.31 0.89
C ILE A 195 8.54 -2.74 1.24
N TYR A 196 9.22 -3.45 0.34
CA TYR A 196 9.66 -4.83 0.57
C TYR A 196 10.71 -4.93 1.69
N GLU A 197 11.70 -4.02 1.70
CA GLU A 197 12.73 -3.99 2.75
C GLU A 197 12.13 -3.79 4.14
N ILE A 198 11.14 -2.90 4.28
CA ILE A 198 10.43 -2.70 5.54
C ILE A 198 9.64 -3.95 5.91
N ALA A 199 8.98 -4.60 4.96
CA ALA A 199 8.25 -5.83 5.23
C ALA A 199 9.16 -6.95 5.75
N VAL A 200 10.37 -7.08 5.21
CA VAL A 200 11.39 -8.02 5.69
C VAL A 200 11.89 -7.62 7.08
N ASP A 201 12.27 -6.35 7.28
CA ASP A 201 12.78 -5.82 8.55
C ASP A 201 11.78 -6.02 9.71
N LYS A 202 10.50 -5.83 9.42
CA LYS A 202 9.39 -5.98 10.37
C LYS A 202 8.85 -7.41 10.46
N LYS A 203 9.45 -8.37 9.73
CA LYS A 203 9.05 -9.79 9.70
C LYS A 203 7.55 -9.97 9.38
N ILE A 204 7.08 -9.28 8.36
CA ILE A 204 5.71 -9.37 7.90
C ILE A 204 5.50 -10.71 7.17
N ASP A 205 4.52 -11.49 7.56
CA ASP A 205 4.17 -12.77 6.92
C ASP A 205 3.26 -12.58 5.70
N ILE A 206 2.35 -11.60 5.75
CA ILE A 206 1.40 -11.29 4.68
C ILE A 206 1.45 -9.79 4.40
N LEU A 207 1.79 -9.43 3.16
CA LEU A 207 1.84 -8.04 2.72
C LEU A 207 0.72 -7.78 1.72
N ILE A 208 -0.22 -6.90 2.08
CA ILE A 208 -1.33 -6.52 1.21
C ILE A 208 -0.93 -5.26 0.44
N LEU A 209 -0.85 -5.42 -0.87
CA LEU A 209 -0.45 -4.45 -1.87
C LEU A 209 -1.63 -4.09 -2.79
N GLY A 210 -1.39 -3.31 -3.83
CA GLY A 210 -2.37 -2.99 -4.87
C GLY A 210 -1.77 -2.13 -5.97
N ALA A 211 -2.61 -1.46 -6.75
CA ALA A 211 -2.20 -0.59 -7.87
C ALA A 211 -1.62 0.75 -7.37
N PHE A 212 -0.47 0.67 -6.66
CA PHE A 212 0.19 1.77 -5.98
C PHE A 212 0.55 2.92 -6.92
N GLY A 213 0.00 4.10 -6.66
CA GLY A 213 0.25 5.30 -7.45
C GLY A 213 -0.41 5.35 -8.84
N CYS A 214 -1.12 4.29 -9.28
CA CYS A 214 -1.70 4.21 -10.63
C CYS A 214 -2.99 5.04 -10.80
N GLY A 215 -3.64 5.44 -9.71
CA GLY A 215 -4.84 6.25 -9.74
C GLY A 215 -4.54 7.75 -9.94
N VAL A 216 -4.76 8.55 -8.89
CA VAL A 216 -4.61 10.03 -8.90
C VAL A 216 -3.21 10.48 -9.31
N PHE A 217 -2.17 9.74 -8.96
CA PHE A 217 -0.78 10.08 -9.25
C PHE A 217 -0.31 9.71 -10.67
N LYS A 218 -1.14 8.95 -11.42
CA LYS A 218 -0.94 8.68 -12.85
C LYS A 218 0.39 7.99 -13.19
N ASN A 219 0.88 7.11 -12.33
CA ASN A 219 1.95 6.18 -12.70
C ASN A 219 1.39 5.15 -13.67
N ASP A 220 2.25 4.64 -14.57
CA ASP A 220 1.86 3.62 -15.54
C ASP A 220 1.62 2.28 -14.80
N PRO A 221 0.43 1.67 -14.91
CA PRO A 221 0.13 0.42 -14.22
C PRO A 221 0.94 -0.78 -14.75
N TYR A 222 1.33 -0.78 -16.03
CA TYR A 222 2.16 -1.84 -16.60
C TYR A 222 3.56 -1.81 -16.01
N VAL A 223 4.18 -0.63 -15.98
CA VAL A 223 5.51 -0.42 -15.40
C VAL A 223 5.48 -0.72 -13.90
N THR A 224 4.48 -0.23 -13.19
CA THR A 224 4.35 -0.45 -11.73
C THR A 224 4.18 -1.93 -11.41
N ALA A 225 3.33 -2.67 -12.14
CA ALA A 225 3.13 -4.10 -11.95
C ALA A 225 4.42 -4.89 -12.23
N LYS A 226 5.13 -4.55 -13.32
CA LYS A 226 6.42 -5.14 -13.67
C LYS A 226 7.46 -4.92 -12.58
N GLN A 227 7.59 -3.70 -12.06
CA GLN A 227 8.52 -3.39 -10.97
C GLN A 227 8.18 -4.15 -9.68
N PHE A 228 6.89 -4.29 -9.31
CA PHE A 228 6.49 -5.15 -8.20
C PHE A 228 6.93 -6.60 -8.39
N ALA A 229 6.81 -7.15 -9.60
CA ALA A 229 7.23 -8.50 -9.91
C ALA A 229 8.75 -8.65 -9.85
N GLU A 230 9.49 -7.80 -10.58
CA GLU A 230 10.95 -7.86 -10.68
C GLU A 230 11.64 -7.67 -9.34
N ILE A 231 11.26 -6.61 -8.61
CA ILE A 231 11.85 -6.32 -7.29
C ILE A 231 11.37 -7.36 -6.29
N GLY A 232 10.06 -7.68 -6.27
CA GLY A 232 9.47 -8.67 -5.38
C GLY A 232 10.06 -10.07 -5.56
N SER A 233 10.58 -10.39 -6.76
CA SER A 233 11.26 -11.66 -7.01
C SER A 233 12.51 -11.86 -6.15
N SER A 234 13.09 -10.82 -5.63
CA SER A 234 14.25 -10.86 -4.74
C SER A 234 13.89 -10.92 -3.26
N TYR A 235 12.61 -10.76 -2.88
CA TYR A 235 12.14 -10.71 -1.50
C TYR A 235 11.41 -12.00 -1.11
N PHE A 236 11.46 -12.41 0.18
CA PHE A 236 11.19 -13.78 0.63
C PHE A 236 10.18 -13.89 1.75
N GLY A 237 9.55 -15.09 1.79
CA GLY A 237 8.85 -15.61 2.95
C GLY A 237 7.48 -15.01 3.20
N ASN A 238 7.08 -14.05 2.38
CA ASN A 238 5.82 -13.34 2.56
C ASN A 238 4.78 -13.84 1.57
N VAL A 239 3.55 -13.92 2.01
CA VAL A 239 2.41 -14.00 1.10
C VAL A 239 2.16 -12.59 0.60
N LEU A 240 2.22 -12.37 -0.71
CA LEU A 240 1.86 -11.12 -1.34
C LEU A 240 0.39 -11.19 -1.78
N VAL A 241 -0.40 -10.21 -1.39
CA VAL A 241 -1.80 -10.09 -1.80
C VAL A 241 -1.98 -8.77 -2.54
N PHE A 242 -2.34 -8.83 -3.81
CA PHE A 242 -2.67 -7.65 -4.59
C PHE A 242 -4.18 -7.43 -4.55
N ALA A 243 -4.62 -6.50 -3.70
CA ALA A 243 -6.02 -6.10 -3.55
C ALA A 243 -6.32 -4.91 -4.48
N ILE A 244 -7.05 -5.14 -5.56
CA ILE A 244 -7.31 -4.15 -6.60
C ILE A 244 -8.78 -4.20 -6.98
N PRO A 245 -9.60 -3.19 -6.61
CA PRO A 245 -11.05 -3.23 -6.83
C PRO A 245 -11.49 -2.93 -8.26
N ASP A 246 -10.69 -2.20 -9.04
CA ASP A 246 -11.07 -1.87 -10.43
C ASP A 246 -10.55 -2.91 -11.43
N ASP A 247 -11.40 -3.23 -12.41
CA ASP A 247 -11.17 -4.31 -13.36
C ASP A 247 -9.92 -4.11 -14.20
N LYS A 248 -9.71 -2.89 -14.68
CA LYS A 248 -8.61 -2.58 -15.59
C LYS A 248 -7.24 -2.77 -14.92
N HIS A 249 -7.02 -2.20 -13.74
CA HIS A 249 -5.76 -2.36 -13.02
C HIS A 249 -5.60 -3.79 -12.51
N PHE A 250 -6.70 -4.44 -12.08
CA PHE A 250 -6.68 -5.83 -11.65
C PHE A 250 -6.14 -6.75 -12.74
N ASP A 251 -6.68 -6.68 -13.96
CA ASP A 251 -6.26 -7.52 -15.07
C ASP A 251 -4.80 -7.26 -15.47
N ILE A 252 -4.37 -5.99 -15.51
CA ILE A 252 -2.97 -5.63 -15.81
C ILE A 252 -2.02 -6.25 -14.77
N PHE A 253 -2.26 -6.00 -13.50
CA PHE A 253 -1.40 -6.49 -12.41
C PHE A 253 -1.37 -8.01 -12.38
N ARG A 254 -2.53 -8.65 -12.45
CA ARG A 254 -2.64 -10.12 -12.45
C ARG A 254 -1.85 -10.73 -13.61
N ASN A 255 -2.05 -10.24 -14.83
CA ASN A 255 -1.40 -10.80 -16.02
C ASN A 255 0.13 -10.63 -15.96
N ILE A 256 0.62 -9.44 -15.65
CA ILE A 256 2.05 -9.15 -15.65
C ILE A 256 2.76 -9.93 -14.53
N ILE A 257 2.24 -9.87 -13.31
CA ILE A 257 2.89 -10.47 -12.15
C ILE A 257 2.81 -12.00 -12.24
N SER A 258 1.67 -12.57 -12.68
CA SER A 258 1.55 -14.02 -12.87
C SER A 258 2.52 -14.52 -13.92
N ASN A 259 2.61 -13.88 -15.09
CA ASN A 259 3.53 -14.29 -16.14
C ASN A 259 4.99 -14.23 -15.68
N TYR A 260 5.37 -13.20 -14.94
CA TYR A 260 6.71 -13.06 -14.40
C TYR A 260 7.07 -14.22 -13.46
N PHE A 261 6.19 -14.56 -12.52
CA PHE A 261 6.44 -15.62 -11.56
C PHE A 261 6.31 -17.03 -12.15
N PHE A 262 5.47 -17.25 -13.17
CA PHE A 262 5.38 -18.56 -13.86
C PHE A 262 6.68 -18.95 -14.56
N THR A 263 7.40 -17.97 -15.14
CA THR A 263 8.69 -18.22 -15.83
C THR A 263 9.82 -18.55 -14.86
N ASP A 264 9.72 -18.12 -13.61
CA ASP A 264 10.75 -18.31 -12.58
C ASP A 264 10.51 -19.56 -11.67
N GLY A 265 9.52 -20.42 -12.00
CA GLY A 265 9.24 -21.66 -11.25
C GLY A 265 8.51 -21.46 -9.91
N PHE A 266 7.75 -20.38 -9.76
CA PHE A 266 6.99 -20.11 -8.54
C PHE A 266 5.59 -20.73 -8.56
N GLU A 267 5.12 -21.15 -7.39
CA GLU A 267 3.73 -21.57 -7.19
C GLU A 267 2.85 -20.30 -7.04
N VAL A 268 2.20 -19.91 -8.12
CA VAL A 268 1.18 -18.86 -8.08
C VAL A 268 -0.14 -19.53 -7.70
N LEU A 269 -0.55 -19.37 -6.45
CA LEU A 269 -1.91 -19.73 -6.05
C LEU A 269 -2.87 -18.67 -6.62
N LEU A 270 -3.32 -18.93 -7.85
CA LEU A 270 -4.52 -18.28 -8.37
C LEU A 270 -5.67 -18.82 -7.52
N ASP A 271 -6.39 -17.95 -6.80
CA ASP A 271 -7.63 -18.35 -6.15
C ASP A 271 -8.49 -19.06 -7.19
N GLU A 272 -8.97 -20.24 -6.82
CA GLU A 272 -9.65 -21.25 -7.64
C GLU A 272 -10.38 -20.66 -8.84
N LEU A 273 -9.80 -20.83 -10.02
CA LEU A 273 -10.56 -20.76 -11.26
C LEU A 273 -11.70 -21.77 -11.12
N LYS A 274 -12.95 -21.29 -11.12
CA LYS A 274 -14.09 -22.19 -11.30
C LYS A 274 -13.77 -23.10 -12.49
N PRO A 275 -13.93 -24.42 -12.38
CA PRO A 275 -13.59 -25.31 -13.46
C PRO A 275 -14.43 -24.94 -14.70
N GLY A 276 -13.77 -24.49 -15.76
CA GLY A 276 -14.39 -24.14 -17.03
C GLY A 276 -13.80 -22.95 -17.81
N THR A 277 -12.80 -22.22 -17.30
CA THR A 277 -12.15 -21.18 -18.08
C THR A 277 -10.87 -21.71 -18.72
N ASN A 278 -10.95 -22.10 -20.00
CA ASN A 278 -9.79 -22.35 -20.85
C ASN A 278 -9.08 -21.01 -21.11
N LEU A 279 -7.84 -20.89 -20.65
CA LEU A 279 -6.91 -19.85 -21.11
C LEU A 279 -6.42 -20.27 -22.50
N GLU A 280 -6.92 -19.64 -23.55
CA GLU A 280 -6.25 -19.69 -24.86
C GLU A 280 -4.91 -18.94 -24.73
N ILE A 281 -3.84 -19.70 -24.81
CA ILE A 281 -2.47 -19.19 -24.92
C ILE A 281 -2.34 -18.67 -26.36
N GLY A 282 -2.49 -17.35 -26.54
CA GLY A 282 -2.11 -16.69 -27.80
C GLY A 282 -0.60 -16.64 -27.88
N GLU A 283 -0.03 -17.34 -28.88
CA GLU A 283 1.36 -17.18 -29.29
C GLU A 283 1.60 -15.75 -29.78
N PHE A 284 2.57 -15.05 -29.15
CA PHE A 284 3.24 -13.89 -29.70
C PHE A 284 4.74 -13.99 -29.49
#